data_bfe40937bde58f5e383dd5174615a779
#
_entry.id   bfe40937bde58f5e383dd5174615a779
#
_cell.length_a   1.000
_cell.length_b   1.000
_cell.length_c   1.000
_cell.angle_alpha   90.00
_cell.angle_beta   90.00
_cell.angle_gamma   90.00
#
_symmetry.space_group_name_H-M   'P 1'
#
loop_
_entity.id
_entity.type
_entity.pdbx_description
1 polymer ?
#
loop_
_entity_poly.entity_id
_entity_poly.type
_entity_poly.pdbx_seq_one_letter_code
_entity_poly.pdbx_strand_id
1 'polypeptide(L)'
;MVKKVVKKVKKPASKASKKSISATKSEYTAKQITVLEGLDPVRKRPGMYIGNTASEGLHHMIWEAVDNGIDEAMAGHCDQVTISLLPEGKVQVSDNGRGIPVDKHPVTKLSALETVMTKLHAGGKFGEGGYKVSGGLHGVGISVVNALSSEMITEVKRDGKIYIQQFNRGIAKYKPKKIGTTKETGTTQTWQADSDIFSVTDYNLNKILDHLRQQAYLTKGVKIIVRDDRVPEKAKTFIFYFEGGIASFVKHLNHNHDVKQDNVFYIEKEQDEISVEVAVQYSTEFRELVYTFANNIHTLEGGMHLVGFRSALTRVLNNYARKNNILKEKDSNLSGDDVREGLTAIISVKLREPQFEGQTKAKLGNAEVRSVVETVFNDYFTSFLEENPRDAKGILEKCLLAQRARVAARSAREAVLRKGALDGLTLPGKLSDCSSRKPEECEIYIVEGDSAGGSAKQGRDRFTQAILP
;
A
#
# COMPACT_ATOMS: atom_id res chain seq x y z
N MET A 1 -32.00 -57.79 56.14
CA MET A 1 -31.99 -58.35 54.77
C MET A 1 -32.88 -57.52 53.88
N VAL A 2 -32.32 -56.67 53.06
CA VAL A 2 -33.06 -55.90 52.07
C VAL A 2 -32.42 -56.13 50.71
N LYS A 3 -33.12 -56.80 49.79
CA LYS A 3 -32.66 -57.08 48.43
C LYS A 3 -32.85 -55.83 47.56
N LYS A 4 -31.71 -55.33 47.03
CA LYS A 4 -31.73 -54.31 45.99
C LYS A 4 -32.05 -54.93 44.60
N VAL A 5 -33.16 -54.52 44.00
CA VAL A 5 -33.55 -54.87 42.63
C VAL A 5 -32.91 -53.82 41.71
N VAL A 6 -32.00 -54.26 40.85
CA VAL A 6 -31.40 -53.40 39.82
C VAL A 6 -32.23 -53.56 38.51
N LYS A 7 -32.98 -52.56 38.14
CA LYS A 7 -33.65 -52.48 36.81
C LYS A 7 -32.64 -52.06 35.76
N LYS A 8 -32.36 -52.96 34.81
CA LYS A 8 -31.61 -52.63 33.58
C LYS A 8 -32.52 -51.79 32.66
N VAL A 9 -32.10 -50.56 32.40
CA VAL A 9 -32.68 -49.68 31.36
C VAL A 9 -32.02 -50.03 30.03
N LYS A 10 -32.83 -50.53 29.07
CA LYS A 10 -32.45 -50.76 27.70
C LYS A 10 -32.38 -49.39 26.99
N LYS A 11 -31.23 -49.05 26.44
CA LYS A 11 -31.09 -47.92 25.47
C LYS A 11 -31.72 -48.27 24.15
N PRO A 12 -32.49 -47.36 23.51
CA PRO A 12 -32.98 -47.58 22.15
C PRO A 12 -31.83 -47.38 21.15
N ALA A 13 -31.63 -48.37 20.28
CA ALA A 13 -30.71 -48.28 19.16
C ALA A 13 -31.27 -47.33 18.11
N SER A 14 -30.62 -46.16 17.93
CA SER A 14 -30.92 -45.29 16.80
C SER A 14 -30.27 -45.88 15.54
N LYS A 15 -31.09 -46.36 14.61
CA LYS A 15 -30.67 -46.67 13.25
C LYS A 15 -30.39 -45.37 12.52
N ALA A 16 -29.12 -44.94 12.51
CA ALA A 16 -28.67 -43.91 11.57
C ALA A 16 -28.67 -44.50 10.17
N SER A 17 -29.66 -44.12 9.37
CA SER A 17 -29.67 -44.40 7.94
C SER A 17 -28.50 -43.66 7.29
N LYS A 18 -27.46 -44.38 6.90
CA LYS A 18 -26.45 -43.88 5.97
C LYS A 18 -27.13 -43.63 4.62
N LYS A 19 -27.62 -42.42 4.37
CA LYS A 19 -27.83 -41.94 3.01
C LYS A 19 -26.47 -41.93 2.31
N SER A 20 -26.20 -42.94 1.52
CA SER A 20 -25.13 -42.90 0.53
C SER A 20 -25.42 -41.74 -0.43
N ILE A 21 -24.60 -40.69 -0.38
CA ILE A 21 -24.55 -39.70 -1.46
C ILE A 21 -24.07 -40.50 -2.67
N SER A 22 -24.98 -40.90 -3.53
CA SER A 22 -24.61 -41.40 -4.85
C SER A 22 -23.98 -40.23 -5.61
N ALA A 23 -22.65 -40.13 -5.65
CA ALA A 23 -21.97 -39.29 -6.58
C ALA A 23 -22.33 -39.77 -7.99
N THR A 24 -23.34 -39.13 -8.59
CA THR A 24 -23.50 -39.18 -10.04
C THR A 24 -22.15 -38.72 -10.63
N LYS A 25 -21.40 -39.67 -11.19
CA LYS A 25 -20.22 -39.35 -12.02
C LYS A 25 -20.75 -38.58 -13.22
N SER A 26 -20.81 -37.23 -13.08
CA SER A 26 -20.94 -36.37 -14.24
C SER A 26 -19.58 -36.51 -14.96
N GLU A 27 -19.58 -37.20 -16.12
CA GLU A 27 -18.38 -37.26 -16.96
C GLU A 27 -17.97 -35.83 -17.31
N TYR A 28 -16.81 -35.41 -16.77
CA TYR A 28 -16.20 -34.12 -17.14
C TYR A 28 -15.69 -34.24 -18.58
N THR A 29 -16.44 -33.64 -19.50
CA THR A 29 -16.15 -33.69 -20.94
C THR A 29 -15.85 -32.29 -21.48
N ALA A 30 -15.29 -32.20 -22.67
CA ALA A 30 -15.02 -30.95 -23.38
C ALA A 30 -16.25 -30.02 -23.46
N LYS A 31 -17.46 -30.55 -23.44
CA LYS A 31 -18.74 -29.79 -23.44
C LYS A 31 -18.93 -28.93 -22.20
N GLN A 32 -18.23 -29.22 -21.10
CA GLN A 32 -18.32 -28.47 -19.84
C GLN A 32 -17.27 -27.38 -19.75
N ILE A 33 -16.34 -27.30 -20.72
CA ILE A 33 -15.36 -26.23 -20.83
C ILE A 33 -16.01 -25.08 -21.60
N THR A 34 -16.31 -23.98 -20.87
CA THR A 34 -16.87 -22.76 -21.46
C THR A 34 -15.74 -21.81 -21.80
N VAL A 35 -15.66 -21.37 -23.05
CA VAL A 35 -14.78 -20.29 -23.49
C VAL A 35 -15.58 -19.00 -23.47
N LEU A 36 -15.06 -17.97 -22.79
CA LEU A 36 -15.65 -16.63 -22.73
C LEU A 36 -14.87 -15.73 -23.68
N GLU A 37 -15.59 -14.92 -24.48
CA GLU A 37 -15.00 -14.02 -25.46
C GLU A 37 -15.27 -12.54 -25.09
N GLY A 38 -14.47 -11.63 -25.65
CA GLY A 38 -14.66 -10.19 -25.50
C GLY A 38 -14.57 -9.74 -24.03
N LEU A 39 -15.60 -9.09 -23.52
CA LEU A 39 -15.69 -8.57 -22.15
C LEU A 39 -16.54 -9.46 -21.21
N ASP A 40 -17.06 -10.59 -21.68
CA ASP A 40 -17.82 -11.53 -20.86
C ASP A 40 -17.03 -12.08 -19.65
N PRO A 41 -15.71 -12.38 -19.77
CA PRO A 41 -14.89 -12.77 -18.62
C PRO A 41 -14.92 -11.74 -17.49
N VAL A 42 -14.89 -10.44 -17.82
CA VAL A 42 -14.92 -9.33 -16.86
C VAL A 42 -16.25 -9.32 -16.10
N ARG A 43 -17.36 -9.42 -16.80
CA ARG A 43 -18.70 -9.43 -16.20
C ARG A 43 -18.94 -10.66 -15.35
N LYS A 44 -18.41 -11.83 -15.76
CA LYS A 44 -18.59 -13.10 -15.04
C LYS A 44 -17.69 -13.21 -13.80
N ARG A 45 -16.51 -12.59 -13.82
CA ARG A 45 -15.52 -12.63 -12.74
C ARG A 45 -14.93 -11.24 -12.46
N PRO A 46 -15.77 -10.26 -12.08
CA PRO A 46 -15.32 -8.87 -11.90
C PRO A 46 -14.21 -8.75 -10.84
N GLY A 47 -14.24 -9.56 -9.79
CA GLY A 47 -13.22 -9.56 -8.74
C GLY A 47 -11.79 -9.81 -9.22
N MET A 48 -11.59 -10.46 -10.37
CA MET A 48 -10.26 -10.63 -10.96
C MET A 48 -9.66 -9.31 -11.46
N TYR A 49 -10.50 -8.30 -11.77
CA TYR A 49 -10.09 -7.05 -12.38
C TYR A 49 -10.17 -5.87 -11.41
N ILE A 50 -11.17 -5.84 -10.54
CA ILE A 50 -11.42 -4.74 -9.60
C ILE A 50 -11.35 -5.15 -8.12
N GLY A 51 -10.89 -6.37 -7.83
CA GLY A 51 -10.72 -6.90 -6.47
C GLY A 51 -12.04 -7.44 -5.87
N ASN A 52 -13.09 -6.65 -5.82
CA ASN A 52 -14.41 -7.06 -5.32
C ASN A 52 -15.54 -6.25 -5.99
N THR A 53 -16.79 -6.59 -5.70
CA THR A 53 -17.99 -5.88 -6.22
C THR A 53 -18.68 -5.04 -5.16
N ALA A 54 -18.01 -4.76 -4.05
CA ALA A 54 -18.46 -3.85 -3.01
C ALA A 54 -17.94 -2.41 -3.24
N SER A 55 -17.94 -1.59 -2.20
CA SER A 55 -17.50 -0.19 -2.28
C SER A 55 -16.09 -0.01 -2.84
N GLU A 56 -15.13 -0.90 -2.51
CA GLU A 56 -13.75 -0.80 -3.01
C GLU A 56 -13.69 -0.94 -4.53
N GLY A 57 -14.29 -2.01 -5.07
CA GLY A 57 -14.31 -2.24 -6.52
C GLY A 57 -15.10 -1.19 -7.28
N LEU A 58 -16.19 -0.64 -6.67
CA LEU A 58 -16.91 0.48 -7.26
C LEU A 58 -16.03 1.71 -7.44
N HIS A 59 -15.25 2.08 -6.41
CA HIS A 59 -14.33 3.22 -6.50
C HIS A 59 -13.16 2.92 -7.44
N HIS A 60 -12.75 1.66 -7.57
CA HIS A 60 -11.67 1.27 -8.50
C HIS A 60 -11.99 1.64 -9.95
N MET A 61 -13.27 1.64 -10.36
CA MET A 61 -13.66 2.13 -11.68
C MET A 61 -13.29 3.59 -11.91
N ILE A 62 -13.37 4.44 -10.86
CA ILE A 62 -12.94 5.83 -10.94
C ILE A 62 -11.41 5.89 -11.09
N TRP A 63 -10.68 5.07 -10.31
CA TRP A 63 -9.22 5.05 -10.35
C TRP A 63 -8.71 4.69 -11.75
N GLU A 64 -9.26 3.66 -12.38
CA GLU A 64 -8.86 3.25 -13.74
C GLU A 64 -9.10 4.36 -14.79
N ALA A 65 -10.17 5.14 -14.65
CA ALA A 65 -10.44 6.26 -15.56
C ALA A 65 -9.51 7.45 -15.29
N VAL A 66 -9.26 7.78 -14.00
CA VAL A 66 -8.36 8.88 -13.59
C VAL A 66 -6.92 8.56 -13.97
N ASP A 67 -6.46 7.32 -13.76
CA ASP A 67 -5.10 6.89 -14.06
C ASP A 67 -4.77 7.08 -15.56
N ASN A 68 -5.75 7.00 -16.45
CA ASN A 68 -5.53 7.33 -17.86
C ASN A 68 -5.21 8.81 -18.08
N GLY A 69 -5.89 9.72 -17.38
CA GLY A 69 -5.57 11.15 -17.41
C GLY A 69 -4.21 11.46 -16.75
N ILE A 70 -3.88 10.77 -15.66
CA ILE A 70 -2.56 10.87 -15.01
C ILE A 70 -1.46 10.34 -15.92
N ASP A 71 -1.67 9.25 -16.66
CA ASP A 71 -0.71 8.73 -17.63
C ASP A 71 -0.45 9.74 -18.77
N GLU A 72 -1.50 10.43 -19.26
CA GLU A 72 -1.36 11.56 -20.20
C GLU A 72 -0.55 12.71 -19.59
N ALA A 73 -0.74 12.99 -18.29
CA ALA A 73 0.02 14.01 -17.58
C ALA A 73 1.50 13.62 -17.40
N MET A 74 1.78 12.37 -17.04
CA MET A 74 3.17 11.86 -16.96
C MET A 74 3.86 11.89 -18.33
N ALA A 75 3.10 11.76 -19.41
CA ALA A 75 3.60 11.92 -20.77
C ALA A 75 3.74 13.39 -21.22
N GLY A 76 3.37 14.36 -20.37
CA GLY A 76 3.48 15.80 -20.64
C GLY A 76 2.37 16.37 -21.50
N HIS A 77 1.22 15.68 -21.63
CA HIS A 77 0.13 16.09 -22.51
C HIS A 77 -1.16 16.50 -21.79
N CYS A 78 -1.19 16.40 -20.46
CA CYS A 78 -2.36 16.73 -19.65
C CYS A 78 -1.93 17.52 -18.41
N ASP A 79 -2.65 18.58 -18.08
CA ASP A 79 -2.44 19.38 -16.87
C ASP A 79 -3.69 19.49 -15.99
N GLN A 80 -4.82 18.92 -16.46
CA GLN A 80 -6.07 18.95 -15.70
C GLN A 80 -6.88 17.67 -15.87
N VAL A 81 -7.28 17.09 -14.74
CA VAL A 81 -8.24 15.97 -14.67
C VAL A 81 -9.43 16.40 -13.81
N THR A 82 -10.64 16.21 -14.31
CA THR A 82 -11.89 16.57 -13.61
C THR A 82 -12.73 15.33 -13.37
N ILE A 83 -13.18 15.12 -12.16
CA ILE A 83 -14.09 14.06 -11.74
C ILE A 83 -15.38 14.69 -11.28
N SER A 84 -16.52 14.29 -11.84
CA SER A 84 -17.85 14.77 -11.42
C SER A 84 -18.74 13.60 -11.01
N LEU A 85 -19.24 13.67 -9.78
CA LEU A 85 -20.32 12.80 -9.30
C LEU A 85 -21.64 13.43 -9.71
N LEU A 86 -22.34 12.80 -10.63
CA LEU A 86 -23.58 13.31 -11.23
C LEU A 86 -24.82 12.69 -10.57
N PRO A 87 -26.02 13.27 -10.76
CA PRO A 87 -27.27 12.63 -10.35
C PRO A 87 -27.41 11.20 -10.88
N GLU A 88 -28.29 10.41 -10.30
CA GLU A 88 -28.60 9.02 -10.67
C GLU A 88 -27.41 8.04 -10.54
N GLY A 89 -26.42 8.36 -9.73
CA GLY A 89 -25.24 7.49 -9.54
C GLY A 89 -24.29 7.44 -10.74
N LYS A 90 -24.36 8.43 -11.63
CA LYS A 90 -23.44 8.57 -12.74
C LYS A 90 -22.12 9.23 -12.30
N VAL A 91 -21.04 8.82 -12.91
CA VAL A 91 -19.71 9.42 -12.74
C VAL A 91 -19.18 9.86 -14.08
N GLN A 92 -18.55 11.02 -14.09
CA GLN A 92 -17.82 11.53 -15.25
C GLN A 92 -16.38 11.80 -14.86
N VAL A 93 -15.44 11.33 -15.70
CA VAL A 93 -14.02 11.68 -15.64
C VAL A 93 -13.62 12.31 -16.96
N SER A 94 -12.97 13.45 -16.89
CA SER A 94 -12.50 14.21 -18.06
C SER A 94 -11.05 14.62 -17.87
N ASP A 95 -10.24 14.46 -18.90
CA ASP A 95 -8.88 14.97 -19.02
C ASP A 95 -8.77 15.94 -20.20
N ASN A 96 -7.73 16.76 -20.19
CA ASN A 96 -7.36 17.63 -21.31
C ASN A 96 -6.12 17.13 -22.08
N GLY A 97 -5.90 15.81 -22.08
CA GLY A 97 -4.82 15.15 -22.79
C GLY A 97 -5.00 15.14 -24.30
N ARG A 98 -4.28 14.25 -25.01
CA ARG A 98 -4.32 14.17 -26.49
C ARG A 98 -5.65 13.67 -27.05
N GLY A 99 -6.48 13.04 -26.23
CA GLY A 99 -7.69 12.33 -26.65
C GLY A 99 -7.40 10.98 -27.30
N ILE A 100 -8.24 9.97 -27.05
CA ILE A 100 -8.10 8.63 -27.62
C ILE A 100 -8.20 8.71 -29.15
N PRO A 101 -7.29 8.04 -29.93
CA PRO A 101 -7.40 7.99 -31.38
C PRO A 101 -8.73 7.40 -31.85
N VAL A 102 -9.29 7.96 -32.92
CA VAL A 102 -10.57 7.51 -33.52
C VAL A 102 -10.40 6.84 -34.88
N ASP A 103 -9.17 6.82 -35.38
CA ASP A 103 -8.81 6.20 -36.65
C ASP A 103 -9.02 4.69 -36.61
N LYS A 104 -9.10 4.08 -37.80
CA LYS A 104 -9.29 2.65 -37.95
C LYS A 104 -8.05 1.89 -37.49
N HIS A 105 -8.20 1.02 -36.51
CA HIS A 105 -7.09 0.20 -36.02
C HIS A 105 -6.70 -0.88 -37.04
N PRO A 106 -5.40 -1.05 -37.36
CA PRO A 106 -4.95 -1.91 -38.47
C PRO A 106 -5.32 -3.39 -38.28
N VAL A 107 -5.34 -3.88 -37.03
CA VAL A 107 -5.60 -5.30 -36.71
C VAL A 107 -7.10 -5.54 -36.53
N THR A 108 -7.75 -4.83 -35.60
CA THR A 108 -9.17 -5.09 -35.25
C THR A 108 -10.16 -4.62 -36.30
N LYS A 109 -9.75 -3.72 -37.23
CA LYS A 109 -10.60 -3.06 -38.22
C LYS A 109 -11.73 -2.20 -37.64
N LEU A 110 -11.82 -2.11 -36.31
CA LEU A 110 -12.65 -1.15 -35.56
C LEU A 110 -11.92 0.20 -35.47
N SER A 111 -12.57 1.25 -34.94
CA SER A 111 -11.85 2.44 -34.52
C SER A 111 -10.93 2.14 -33.34
N ALA A 112 -9.84 2.89 -33.17
CA ALA A 112 -8.97 2.74 -32.02
C ALA A 112 -9.76 2.98 -30.71
N LEU A 113 -10.65 3.97 -30.67
CA LEU A 113 -11.57 4.22 -29.55
C LEU A 113 -12.38 2.95 -29.20
N GLU A 114 -13.10 2.39 -30.19
CA GLU A 114 -13.90 1.19 -29.95
C GLU A 114 -13.05 -0.01 -29.54
N THR A 115 -11.84 -0.13 -30.11
CA THR A 115 -10.90 -1.19 -29.75
C THR A 115 -10.48 -1.10 -28.27
N VAL A 116 -10.06 0.08 -27.80
CA VAL A 116 -9.65 0.30 -26.40
C VAL A 116 -10.82 0.08 -25.44
N MET A 117 -12.03 0.44 -25.85
CA MET A 117 -13.22 0.32 -25.02
C MET A 117 -13.78 -1.12 -24.94
N THR A 118 -13.54 -1.96 -25.95
CA THR A 118 -14.21 -3.28 -26.07
C THR A 118 -13.28 -4.48 -26.12
N LYS A 119 -11.98 -4.28 -26.19
CA LYS A 119 -10.99 -5.35 -26.21
C LYS A 119 -10.08 -5.28 -24.98
N LEU A 120 -9.87 -6.44 -24.35
CA LEU A 120 -8.86 -6.58 -23.32
C LEU A 120 -7.47 -6.56 -23.97
N HIS A 121 -6.48 -6.09 -23.22
CA HIS A 121 -5.10 -6.00 -23.66
C HIS A 121 -4.92 -5.17 -24.94
N ALA A 122 -5.70 -4.09 -25.05
CA ALA A 122 -5.61 -3.11 -26.12
C ALA A 122 -5.31 -1.72 -25.53
N GLY A 123 -4.26 -1.08 -26.04
CA GLY A 123 -3.87 0.26 -25.59
C GLY A 123 -2.54 0.72 -26.17
N GLY A 124 -2.30 2.02 -26.15
CA GLY A 124 -1.06 2.65 -26.65
C GLY A 124 0.15 2.53 -25.69
N LYS A 125 -0.01 1.82 -24.57
CA LYS A 125 1.00 1.70 -23.52
C LYS A 125 1.89 0.44 -23.66
N PHE A 126 1.63 -0.43 -24.65
CA PHE A 126 2.40 -1.67 -24.91
C PHE A 126 3.60 -1.48 -25.86
N GLY A 127 3.76 -0.31 -26.47
CA GLY A 127 4.79 -0.07 -27.49
C GLY A 127 5.73 1.08 -27.13
N GLU A 128 6.87 1.17 -27.81
CA GLU A 128 7.92 2.16 -27.56
C GLU A 128 7.53 3.62 -27.87
N GLY A 129 6.37 3.86 -28.48
CA GLY A 129 6.09 5.14 -29.13
C GLY A 129 5.23 6.14 -28.37
N GLY A 130 4.60 5.80 -27.25
CA GLY A 130 3.55 6.66 -26.69
C GLY A 130 3.75 7.14 -25.25
N TYR A 131 4.30 6.32 -24.40
CA TYR A 131 4.49 6.58 -22.96
C TYR A 131 5.82 5.99 -22.49
N LYS A 132 6.70 6.83 -21.95
CA LYS A 132 7.93 6.36 -21.33
C LYS A 132 7.65 5.66 -20.00
N VAL A 133 6.68 6.16 -19.26
CA VAL A 133 6.24 5.67 -17.96
C VAL A 133 4.72 5.70 -17.95
N SER A 134 4.08 4.64 -17.46
CA SER A 134 2.63 4.62 -17.25
C SER A 134 2.27 3.73 -16.06
N GLY A 135 1.16 4.05 -15.38
CA GLY A 135 0.54 3.20 -14.36
C GLY A 135 -0.32 2.09 -14.98
N GLY A 136 -0.92 2.38 -16.13
CA GLY A 136 -1.77 1.45 -16.88
C GLY A 136 -0.97 0.48 -17.74
N LEU A 137 -0.60 -0.69 -17.18
CA LEU A 137 0.27 -1.67 -17.84
C LEU A 137 -0.45 -2.74 -18.66
N HIS A 138 -1.68 -3.07 -18.25
CA HIS A 138 -2.36 -4.26 -18.77
C HIS A 138 -3.30 -3.98 -19.95
N GLY A 139 -3.56 -2.70 -20.26
CA GLY A 139 -4.50 -2.31 -21.33
C GLY A 139 -5.91 -2.83 -21.12
N VAL A 140 -6.35 -2.92 -19.86
CA VAL A 140 -7.69 -3.45 -19.52
C VAL A 140 -8.56 -2.46 -18.77
N GLY A 141 -8.00 -1.45 -18.08
CA GLY A 141 -8.71 -0.62 -17.12
C GLY A 141 -10.01 -0.05 -17.65
N ILE A 142 -9.97 0.73 -18.72
CA ILE A 142 -11.18 1.38 -19.24
C ILE A 142 -12.15 0.41 -19.90
N SER A 143 -11.69 -0.68 -20.51
CA SER A 143 -12.58 -1.72 -21.02
C SER A 143 -13.27 -2.49 -19.89
N VAL A 144 -12.63 -2.62 -18.74
CA VAL A 144 -13.24 -3.17 -17.50
C VAL A 144 -14.33 -2.23 -16.97
N VAL A 145 -14.06 -0.90 -16.90
CA VAL A 145 -15.08 0.09 -16.52
C VAL A 145 -16.28 0.00 -17.44
N ASN A 146 -16.06 -0.07 -18.75
CA ASN A 146 -17.12 -0.22 -19.75
C ASN A 146 -17.92 -1.52 -19.54
N ALA A 147 -17.25 -2.65 -19.35
CA ALA A 147 -17.91 -3.95 -19.13
C ALA A 147 -18.78 -3.97 -17.88
N LEU A 148 -18.36 -3.27 -16.81
CA LEU A 148 -19.03 -3.24 -15.52
C LEU A 148 -20.05 -2.10 -15.37
N SER A 149 -20.27 -1.33 -16.45
CA SER A 149 -21.26 -0.26 -16.50
C SER A 149 -22.53 -0.71 -17.23
N SER A 150 -23.68 -0.34 -16.71
CA SER A 150 -24.96 -0.50 -17.43
C SER A 150 -25.00 0.35 -18.71
N GLU A 151 -24.44 1.56 -18.62
CA GLU A 151 -24.26 2.50 -19.71
C GLU A 151 -22.93 3.23 -19.59
N MET A 152 -22.26 3.46 -20.73
CA MET A 152 -21.06 4.29 -20.79
C MET A 152 -21.08 5.14 -22.07
N ILE A 153 -20.69 6.40 -21.92
CA ILE A 153 -20.55 7.37 -23.01
C ILE A 153 -19.10 7.88 -22.98
N THR A 154 -18.42 7.76 -24.11
CA THR A 154 -17.08 8.32 -24.27
C THR A 154 -17.12 9.43 -25.32
N GLU A 155 -16.72 10.63 -24.93
CA GLU A 155 -16.50 11.78 -25.81
C GLU A 155 -15.01 11.99 -25.96
N VAL A 156 -14.57 12.21 -27.21
CA VAL A 156 -13.16 12.47 -27.53
C VAL A 156 -13.05 13.76 -28.33
N LYS A 157 -12.22 14.68 -27.86
CA LYS A 157 -11.83 15.91 -28.49
C LYS A 157 -10.44 15.71 -29.10
N ARG A 158 -10.37 15.61 -30.44
CA ARG A 158 -9.11 15.33 -31.12
C ARG A 158 -9.15 15.85 -32.57
N ASP A 159 -8.01 16.36 -33.05
CA ASP A 159 -7.83 16.83 -34.45
C ASP A 159 -8.90 17.83 -34.89
N GLY A 160 -9.25 18.77 -33.99
CA GLY A 160 -10.25 19.81 -34.23
C GLY A 160 -11.70 19.32 -34.25
N LYS A 161 -11.98 18.10 -33.84
CA LYS A 161 -13.30 17.47 -33.91
C LYS A 161 -13.69 16.88 -32.55
N ILE A 162 -15.02 16.79 -32.35
CA ILE A 162 -15.61 16.11 -31.20
C ILE A 162 -16.29 14.83 -31.69
N TYR A 163 -15.90 13.71 -31.12
CA TYR A 163 -16.48 12.40 -31.40
C TYR A 163 -17.16 11.84 -30.14
N ILE A 164 -18.25 11.10 -30.33
CA ILE A 164 -18.97 10.42 -29.26
C ILE A 164 -19.25 8.96 -29.63
N GLN A 165 -19.14 8.10 -28.66
CA GLN A 165 -19.53 6.70 -28.76
C GLN A 165 -20.20 6.23 -27.45
N GLN A 166 -21.28 5.47 -27.56
CA GLN A 166 -22.03 4.94 -26.44
C GLN A 166 -21.94 3.42 -26.40
N PHE A 167 -21.90 2.90 -25.18
CA PHE A 167 -21.79 1.48 -24.90
C PHE A 167 -22.81 1.08 -23.84
N ASN A 168 -23.30 -0.15 -23.91
CA ASN A 168 -24.08 -0.77 -22.87
C ASN A 168 -23.42 -2.08 -22.48
N ARG A 169 -23.08 -2.24 -21.20
CA ARG A 169 -22.47 -3.48 -20.67
C ARG A 169 -21.29 -3.97 -21.52
N GLY A 170 -20.43 -3.03 -21.96
CA GLY A 170 -19.27 -3.33 -22.78
C GLY A 170 -19.50 -3.43 -24.28
N ILE A 171 -20.74 -3.36 -24.74
CA ILE A 171 -21.08 -3.51 -26.16
C ILE A 171 -21.36 -2.13 -26.79
N ALA A 172 -20.70 -1.82 -27.90
CA ALA A 172 -20.90 -0.58 -28.62
C ALA A 172 -22.30 -0.51 -29.24
N LYS A 173 -23.06 0.58 -29.01
CA LYS A 173 -24.36 0.81 -29.63
C LYS A 173 -24.25 1.28 -31.09
N TYR A 174 -23.20 2.01 -31.39
CA TYR A 174 -22.91 2.54 -32.72
C TYR A 174 -21.41 2.87 -32.83
N LYS A 175 -20.90 3.04 -34.05
CA LYS A 175 -19.53 3.47 -34.31
C LYS A 175 -19.33 4.93 -33.87
N PRO A 176 -18.09 5.37 -33.58
CA PRO A 176 -17.83 6.76 -33.21
C PRO A 176 -18.47 7.73 -34.21
N LYS A 177 -19.23 8.70 -33.69
CA LYS A 177 -19.91 9.74 -34.49
C LYS A 177 -19.25 11.08 -34.22
N LYS A 178 -18.94 11.84 -35.29
CA LYS A 178 -18.57 13.23 -35.16
C LYS A 178 -19.82 14.05 -34.83
N ILE A 179 -19.76 14.83 -33.72
CA ILE A 179 -20.86 15.65 -33.24
C ILE A 179 -20.57 17.17 -33.30
N GLY A 180 -19.29 17.54 -33.47
CA GLY A 180 -18.92 18.95 -33.47
C GLY A 180 -17.47 19.17 -33.83
N THR A 181 -17.04 20.43 -33.65
CA THR A 181 -15.65 20.89 -33.79
C THR A 181 -15.22 21.64 -32.54
N THR A 182 -13.93 21.57 -32.20
CA THR A 182 -13.36 22.19 -31.00
C THR A 182 -11.89 22.55 -31.23
N LYS A 183 -11.36 23.47 -30.45
CA LYS A 183 -9.91 23.76 -30.38
C LYS A 183 -9.25 22.98 -29.22
N GLU A 184 -10.04 22.38 -28.32
CA GLU A 184 -9.58 21.63 -27.20
C GLU A 184 -9.24 20.19 -27.59
N THR A 185 -8.42 19.54 -26.76
CA THR A 185 -8.17 18.09 -26.80
C THR A 185 -8.58 17.46 -25.49
N GLY A 186 -8.74 16.14 -25.46
CA GLY A 186 -9.03 15.39 -24.23
C GLY A 186 -10.02 14.26 -24.42
N THR A 187 -10.24 13.53 -23.35
CA THR A 187 -11.22 12.44 -23.28
C THR A 187 -12.15 12.68 -22.12
N THR A 188 -13.45 12.50 -22.34
CA THR A 188 -14.48 12.51 -21.29
C THR A 188 -15.21 11.18 -21.28
N GLN A 189 -15.26 10.53 -20.14
CA GLN A 189 -15.91 9.25 -19.93
C GLN A 189 -17.00 9.41 -18.88
N THR A 190 -18.24 9.12 -19.24
CA THR A 190 -19.40 9.16 -18.34
C THR A 190 -20.00 7.79 -18.26
N TRP A 191 -20.18 7.25 -17.06
CA TRP A 191 -20.73 5.91 -16.88
C TRP A 191 -21.68 5.82 -15.69
N GLN A 192 -22.48 4.77 -15.69
CA GLN A 192 -23.28 4.33 -14.56
C GLN A 192 -22.91 2.87 -14.23
N ALA A 193 -22.53 2.59 -12.98
CA ALA A 193 -22.20 1.25 -12.55
C ALA A 193 -23.41 0.30 -12.69
N ASP A 194 -23.16 -0.94 -13.12
CA ASP A 194 -24.22 -1.92 -13.31
C ASP A 194 -24.67 -2.52 -11.98
N SER A 195 -25.92 -2.24 -11.57
CA SER A 195 -26.54 -2.76 -10.34
C SER A 195 -26.72 -4.29 -10.33
N ASP A 196 -26.63 -4.95 -11.49
CA ASP A 196 -26.65 -6.41 -11.55
C ASP A 196 -25.30 -7.01 -11.08
N ILE A 197 -24.25 -6.19 -10.99
CA ILE A 197 -22.89 -6.62 -10.60
C ILE A 197 -22.51 -6.07 -9.24
N PHE A 198 -22.73 -4.77 -9.02
CA PHE A 198 -22.32 -4.11 -7.78
C PHE A 198 -23.41 -4.19 -6.71
N SER A 199 -23.04 -4.62 -5.52
CA SER A 199 -23.93 -4.64 -4.35
C SER A 199 -24.23 -3.25 -3.81
N VAL A 200 -23.35 -2.27 -4.11
CA VAL A 200 -23.48 -0.86 -3.74
C VAL A 200 -23.11 -0.02 -4.94
N THR A 201 -23.92 0.97 -5.28
CA THR A 201 -23.70 1.90 -6.41
C THR A 201 -23.52 3.35 -5.96
N ASP A 202 -23.47 3.59 -4.64
CA ASP A 202 -23.24 4.93 -4.09
C ASP A 202 -21.76 5.18 -3.82
N TYR A 203 -21.26 6.31 -4.34
CA TYR A 203 -19.87 6.69 -4.25
C TYR A 203 -19.59 7.52 -2.98
N ASN A 204 -18.59 7.12 -2.21
CA ASN A 204 -18.14 7.85 -1.03
C ASN A 204 -17.20 8.99 -1.41
N LEU A 205 -17.67 10.24 -1.27
CA LEU A 205 -16.93 11.44 -1.62
C LEU A 205 -15.59 11.54 -0.86
N ASN A 206 -15.57 11.26 0.43
CA ASN A 206 -14.33 11.39 1.22
C ASN A 206 -13.24 10.44 0.73
N LYS A 207 -13.61 9.19 0.40
CA LYS A 207 -12.69 8.21 -0.20
C LYS A 207 -12.10 8.72 -1.53
N ILE A 208 -12.94 9.36 -2.35
CA ILE A 208 -12.52 9.96 -3.63
C ILE A 208 -11.56 11.13 -3.36
N LEU A 209 -11.91 12.03 -2.45
CA LEU A 209 -11.09 13.19 -2.12
C LEU A 209 -9.72 12.78 -1.58
N ASP A 210 -9.66 11.79 -0.70
CA ASP A 210 -8.40 11.33 -0.10
C ASP A 210 -7.48 10.70 -1.14
N HIS A 211 -8.02 9.84 -2.00
CA HIS A 211 -7.24 9.22 -3.09
C HIS A 211 -6.74 10.26 -4.10
N LEU A 212 -7.60 11.17 -4.55
CA LEU A 212 -7.25 12.17 -5.55
C LEU A 212 -6.31 13.25 -5.02
N ARG A 213 -6.39 13.56 -3.72
CA ARG A 213 -5.39 14.41 -3.05
C ARG A 213 -4.00 13.76 -3.11
N GLN A 214 -3.90 12.45 -2.85
CA GLN A 214 -2.63 11.71 -2.98
C GLN A 214 -2.11 11.77 -4.41
N GLN A 215 -2.97 11.53 -5.41
CA GLN A 215 -2.59 11.62 -6.82
C GLN A 215 -2.07 13.00 -7.21
N ALA A 216 -2.70 14.06 -6.70
CA ALA A 216 -2.25 15.44 -6.96
C ALA A 216 -0.87 15.75 -6.36
N TYR A 217 -0.52 15.16 -5.19
CA TYR A 217 0.83 15.27 -4.64
C TYR A 217 1.87 14.52 -5.46
N LEU A 218 1.50 13.37 -6.04
CA LEU A 218 2.41 12.54 -6.84
C LEU A 218 2.64 13.08 -8.25
N THR A 219 1.73 13.92 -8.74
CA THR A 219 1.76 14.43 -10.12
C THR A 219 1.84 15.96 -10.08
N LYS A 220 3.07 16.46 -9.86
CA LYS A 220 3.34 17.91 -9.78
C LYS A 220 2.79 18.66 -11.00
N GLY A 221 2.20 19.82 -10.77
CA GLY A 221 1.71 20.68 -11.85
C GLY A 221 0.42 20.23 -12.51
N VAL A 222 -0.19 19.14 -12.03
CA VAL A 222 -1.50 18.67 -12.51
C VAL A 222 -2.60 19.13 -11.56
N LYS A 223 -3.64 19.75 -12.11
CA LYS A 223 -4.82 20.18 -11.38
C LYS A 223 -5.86 19.05 -11.39
N ILE A 224 -6.24 18.56 -10.21
CA ILE A 224 -7.32 17.59 -10.05
C ILE A 224 -8.53 18.30 -9.45
N ILE A 225 -9.65 18.28 -10.18
CA ILE A 225 -10.91 18.91 -9.79
C ILE A 225 -11.93 17.82 -9.49
N VAL A 226 -12.54 17.87 -8.31
CA VAL A 226 -13.63 16.98 -7.92
C VAL A 226 -14.91 17.80 -7.74
N ARG A 227 -15.95 17.43 -8.46
CA ARG A 227 -17.27 18.04 -8.36
C ARG A 227 -18.27 17.04 -7.78
N ASP A 228 -18.97 17.41 -6.77
CA ASP A 228 -20.12 16.67 -6.26
C ASP A 228 -21.39 17.39 -6.68
N ASP A 229 -21.89 17.01 -7.85
CA ASP A 229 -23.08 17.55 -8.51
C ASP A 229 -24.29 16.59 -8.34
N ARG A 230 -24.23 15.62 -7.41
CA ARG A 230 -25.31 14.66 -7.16
C ARG A 230 -26.63 15.35 -6.74
N VAL A 231 -26.52 16.46 -6.02
CA VAL A 231 -27.62 17.34 -5.64
C VAL A 231 -27.29 18.73 -6.15
N PRO A 232 -27.85 19.19 -7.29
CA PRO A 232 -27.45 20.45 -7.93
C PRO A 232 -27.50 21.69 -7.02
N GLU A 233 -28.48 21.78 -6.13
CA GLU A 233 -28.63 22.91 -5.19
C GLU A 233 -27.56 22.91 -4.08
N LYS A 234 -26.82 21.79 -3.90
CA LYS A 234 -25.75 21.61 -2.92
C LYS A 234 -24.42 21.24 -3.58
N ALA A 235 -24.24 21.59 -4.85
CA ALA A 235 -23.03 21.29 -5.59
C ALA A 235 -21.77 21.81 -4.86
N LYS A 236 -20.73 20.99 -4.80
CA LYS A 236 -19.44 21.30 -4.18
C LYS A 236 -18.31 21.02 -5.14
N THR A 237 -17.31 21.90 -5.15
CA THR A 237 -16.10 21.72 -5.96
C THR A 237 -14.87 21.73 -5.04
N PHE A 238 -14.00 20.77 -5.23
CA PHE A 238 -12.72 20.65 -4.55
C PHE A 238 -11.61 20.67 -5.61
N ILE A 239 -10.54 21.39 -5.35
CA ILE A 239 -9.41 21.54 -6.27
C ILE A 239 -8.15 21.18 -5.55
N PHE A 240 -7.38 20.24 -6.13
CA PHE A 240 -6.06 19.83 -5.63
C PHE A 240 -5.01 20.21 -6.66
N TYR A 241 -4.00 20.96 -6.23
CA TYR A 241 -2.86 21.38 -7.04
C TYR A 241 -1.66 21.63 -6.12
N PHE A 242 -0.61 20.85 -6.26
CA PHE A 242 0.54 20.89 -5.36
C PHE A 242 1.87 20.95 -6.13
N GLU A 243 2.44 22.13 -6.24
CA GLU A 243 3.74 22.33 -6.90
C GLU A 243 4.90 21.67 -6.13
N GLY A 244 4.82 21.63 -4.80
CA GLY A 244 5.85 21.01 -3.95
C GLY A 244 5.79 19.48 -3.90
N GLY A 245 4.88 18.84 -4.63
CA GLY A 245 4.83 17.38 -4.78
C GLY A 245 4.82 16.61 -3.47
N ILE A 246 5.58 15.52 -3.39
CA ILE A 246 5.62 14.64 -2.21
C ILE A 246 6.26 15.29 -0.98
N ALA A 247 7.08 16.33 -1.13
CA ALA A 247 7.58 17.10 0.00
C ALA A 247 6.42 17.84 0.71
N SER A 248 5.49 18.42 -0.06
CA SER A 248 4.27 19.02 0.49
C SER A 248 3.35 17.97 1.10
N PHE A 249 3.34 16.75 0.57
CA PHE A 249 2.56 15.65 1.13
C PHE A 249 3.10 15.24 2.51
N VAL A 250 4.41 15.10 2.69
CA VAL A 250 5.03 14.85 4.00
C VAL A 250 4.67 15.94 5.00
N LYS A 251 4.77 17.22 4.60
CA LYS A 251 4.34 18.35 5.45
C LYS A 251 2.88 18.26 5.83
N HIS A 252 2.00 17.90 4.89
CA HIS A 252 0.58 17.71 5.15
C HIS A 252 0.32 16.59 6.15
N LEU A 253 1.03 15.45 6.04
CA LEU A 253 0.89 14.33 6.98
C LEU A 253 1.32 14.71 8.39
N ASN A 254 2.32 15.59 8.52
CA ASN A 254 2.87 16.01 9.82
C ASN A 254 2.29 17.33 10.35
N HIS A 255 1.31 17.95 9.67
CA HIS A 255 0.86 19.31 10.01
C HIS A 255 0.31 19.47 11.43
N ASN A 256 -0.17 18.39 12.05
CA ASN A 256 -0.69 18.37 13.43
C ASN A 256 0.29 17.72 14.43
N HIS A 257 1.53 17.47 14.03
CA HIS A 257 2.53 16.82 14.87
C HIS A 257 3.76 17.70 15.04
N ASP A 258 4.38 17.65 16.23
CA ASP A 258 5.67 18.29 16.45
C ASP A 258 6.75 17.55 15.66
N VAL A 259 7.50 18.29 14.85
CA VAL A 259 8.56 17.73 14.01
C VAL A 259 9.91 17.81 14.70
N LYS A 260 10.81 16.89 14.39
CA LYS A 260 12.18 16.82 14.89
C LYS A 260 13.21 17.46 13.95
N GLN A 261 12.79 17.76 12.72
CA GLN A 261 13.58 18.47 11.72
C GLN A 261 12.68 19.54 11.04
N ASP A 262 13.22 20.73 10.85
CA ASP A 262 12.50 21.84 10.22
C ASP A 262 12.40 21.64 8.70
N ASN A 263 13.49 21.17 8.09
CA ASN A 263 13.58 20.95 6.65
C ASN A 263 13.15 19.54 6.28
N VAL A 264 12.15 19.41 5.39
CA VAL A 264 11.84 18.12 4.79
C VAL A 264 13.00 17.71 3.88
N PHE A 265 13.61 16.56 4.12
CA PHE A 265 14.50 15.97 3.12
C PHE A 265 13.69 15.66 1.86
N TYR A 266 14.19 16.09 0.72
CA TYR A 266 13.58 15.82 -0.58
C TYR A 266 14.65 15.60 -1.64
N ILE A 267 14.46 14.57 -2.45
CA ILE A 267 15.27 14.28 -3.63
C ILE A 267 14.41 13.74 -4.76
N GLU A 268 14.70 14.16 -5.98
CA GLU A 268 14.24 13.58 -7.23
C GLU A 268 15.44 13.35 -8.12
N LYS A 269 15.69 12.10 -8.51
CA LYS A 269 16.85 11.72 -9.32
C LYS A 269 16.49 10.57 -10.24
N GLU A 270 16.92 10.68 -11.49
CA GLU A 270 16.89 9.57 -12.45
C GLU A 270 18.25 8.88 -12.47
N GLN A 271 18.22 7.57 -12.33
CA GLN A 271 19.39 6.70 -12.43
C GLN A 271 18.97 5.37 -13.05
N ASP A 272 19.73 4.86 -14.03
CA ASP A 272 19.46 3.59 -14.75
C ASP A 272 18.03 3.51 -15.32
N GLU A 273 17.55 4.60 -15.92
CA GLU A 273 16.17 4.77 -16.44
C GLU A 273 15.06 4.63 -15.38
N ILE A 274 15.41 4.66 -14.10
CA ILE A 274 14.49 4.67 -12.97
C ILE A 274 14.52 6.06 -12.33
N SER A 275 13.38 6.75 -12.31
CA SER A 275 13.24 7.97 -11.53
C SER A 275 12.88 7.61 -10.10
N VAL A 276 13.68 8.11 -9.15
CA VAL A 276 13.48 7.94 -7.70
C VAL A 276 13.16 9.28 -7.09
N GLU A 277 12.04 9.38 -6.41
CA GLU A 277 11.62 10.55 -5.67
C GLU A 277 11.34 10.15 -4.22
N VAL A 278 12.01 10.79 -3.26
CA VAL A 278 11.88 10.47 -1.83
C VAL A 278 11.75 11.76 -1.02
N ALA A 279 10.78 11.77 -0.10
CA ALA A 279 10.64 12.82 0.90
C ALA A 279 10.58 12.19 2.30
N VAL A 280 11.31 12.80 3.27
CA VAL A 280 11.44 12.29 4.64
C VAL A 280 11.35 13.43 5.65
N GLN A 281 10.59 13.21 6.73
CA GLN A 281 10.58 14.05 7.91
C GLN A 281 10.33 13.22 9.17
N TYR A 282 10.99 13.54 10.26
CA TYR A 282 10.77 12.91 11.56
C TYR A 282 9.90 13.79 12.46
N SER A 283 9.02 13.13 13.20
CA SER A 283 8.14 13.74 14.20
C SER A 283 8.40 13.16 15.59
N THR A 284 7.73 13.74 16.62
CA THR A 284 7.76 13.23 17.98
C THR A 284 6.96 11.95 18.16
N GLU A 285 6.15 11.56 17.17
CA GLU A 285 5.30 10.36 17.21
C GLU A 285 6.11 9.06 17.36
N PHE A 286 5.42 7.99 17.77
CA PHE A 286 6.04 6.66 17.95
C PHE A 286 5.82 5.73 16.76
N ARG A 287 4.91 6.07 15.86
CA ARG A 287 4.57 5.24 14.69
C ARG A 287 5.40 5.60 13.47
N GLU A 288 5.65 4.60 12.63
CA GLU A 288 6.14 4.77 11.26
C GLU A 288 4.94 5.10 10.35
N LEU A 289 5.08 6.13 9.51
CA LEU A 289 4.11 6.49 8.47
C LEU A 289 4.83 6.53 7.12
N VAL A 290 4.77 5.45 6.36
CA VAL A 290 5.45 5.32 5.08
C VAL A 290 4.47 4.99 3.98
N TYR A 291 4.48 5.80 2.93
CA TYR A 291 3.75 5.57 1.68
C TYR A 291 4.71 5.27 0.56
N THR A 292 4.40 4.25 -0.23
CA THR A 292 5.24 3.83 -1.35
C THR A 292 4.44 3.76 -2.65
N PHE A 293 5.04 4.25 -3.72
CA PHE A 293 4.39 4.33 -5.02
C PHE A 293 5.31 3.83 -6.13
N ALA A 294 4.73 3.19 -7.13
CA ALA A 294 5.39 2.82 -8.37
C ALA A 294 4.51 3.27 -9.55
N ASN A 295 5.04 4.15 -10.43
CA ASN A 295 4.29 4.79 -11.50
C ASN A 295 2.97 5.41 -10.99
N ASN A 296 3.03 6.15 -9.89
CA ASN A 296 1.91 6.79 -9.18
C ASN A 296 0.87 5.82 -8.58
N ILE A 297 1.09 4.51 -8.64
CA ILE A 297 0.23 3.51 -8.03
C ILE A 297 0.69 3.25 -6.59
N HIS A 298 -0.22 3.32 -5.64
CA HIS A 298 0.07 3.04 -4.23
C HIS A 298 0.34 1.55 -4.01
N THR A 299 1.56 1.21 -3.61
CA THR A 299 1.98 -0.14 -3.28
C THR A 299 1.80 -0.39 -1.77
N LEU A 300 0.60 -0.80 -1.38
CA LEU A 300 0.21 -0.98 0.03
C LEU A 300 1.12 -1.94 0.81
N GLU A 301 1.65 -2.96 0.14
CA GLU A 301 2.57 -3.95 0.70
C GLU A 301 4.04 -3.60 0.46
N GLY A 302 4.30 -2.39 -0.07
CA GLY A 302 5.64 -1.93 -0.38
C GLY A 302 6.25 -2.63 -1.59
N GLY A 303 7.47 -3.16 -1.44
CA GLY A 303 8.23 -3.82 -2.49
C GLY A 303 9.71 -3.46 -2.45
N MET A 304 10.43 -3.69 -3.54
CA MET A 304 11.88 -3.53 -3.60
C MET A 304 12.36 -2.10 -3.35
N HIS A 305 11.58 -1.07 -3.76
CA HIS A 305 11.88 0.33 -3.45
C HIS A 305 11.84 0.61 -1.93
N LEU A 306 10.87 0.05 -1.19
CA LEU A 306 10.80 0.19 0.26
C LEU A 306 11.96 -0.55 0.96
N VAL A 307 12.31 -1.74 0.46
CA VAL A 307 13.44 -2.51 0.99
C VAL A 307 14.75 -1.73 0.81
N GLY A 308 15.00 -1.16 -0.37
CA GLY A 308 16.15 -0.32 -0.66
C GLY A 308 16.21 0.90 0.26
N PHE A 309 15.11 1.63 0.38
CA PHE A 309 14.99 2.79 1.27
C PHE A 309 15.30 2.44 2.73
N ARG A 310 14.68 1.41 3.30
CA ARG A 310 14.88 1.01 4.70
C ARG A 310 16.32 0.56 4.99
N SER A 311 16.95 -0.15 4.04
CA SER A 311 18.35 -0.56 4.14
C SER A 311 19.27 0.66 4.18
N ALA A 312 19.09 1.58 3.23
CA ALA A 312 19.90 2.80 3.14
C ALA A 312 19.69 3.72 4.34
N LEU A 313 18.46 3.95 4.78
CA LEU A 313 18.14 4.77 5.95
C LEU A 313 18.89 4.28 7.20
N THR A 314 18.82 2.97 7.48
CA THR A 314 19.49 2.37 8.64
C THR A 314 21.00 2.52 8.54
N ARG A 315 21.57 2.30 7.36
CA ARG A 315 23.02 2.43 7.11
C ARG A 315 23.51 3.86 7.25
N VAL A 316 22.84 4.82 6.60
CA VAL A 316 23.25 6.23 6.62
C VAL A 316 23.21 6.81 8.03
N LEU A 317 22.14 6.57 8.79
CA LEU A 317 22.01 7.08 10.15
C LEU A 317 23.07 6.49 11.09
N ASN A 318 23.38 5.19 10.98
CA ASN A 318 24.46 4.57 11.74
C ASN A 318 25.84 5.15 11.36
N ASN A 319 26.12 5.29 10.06
CA ASN A 319 27.39 5.83 9.59
C ASN A 319 27.59 7.28 10.05
N TYR A 320 26.55 8.11 9.91
CA TYR A 320 26.59 9.50 10.36
C TYR A 320 26.78 9.61 11.88
N ALA A 321 26.05 8.79 12.66
CA ALA A 321 26.16 8.78 14.12
C ALA A 321 27.56 8.34 14.59
N ARG A 322 28.19 7.38 13.91
CA ARG A 322 29.57 6.93 14.18
C ARG A 322 30.58 8.02 13.81
N LYS A 323 30.49 8.58 12.58
CA LYS A 323 31.39 9.62 12.07
C LYS A 323 31.43 10.85 13.00
N ASN A 324 30.29 11.21 13.58
CA ASN A 324 30.15 12.37 14.46
C ASN A 324 30.27 12.05 15.96
N ASN A 325 30.74 10.84 16.32
CA ASN A 325 30.91 10.38 17.71
C ASN A 325 29.64 10.42 18.58
N ILE A 326 28.45 10.41 17.95
CA ILE A 326 27.15 10.31 18.64
C ILE A 326 26.93 8.88 19.16
N LEU A 327 27.32 7.87 18.36
CA LEU A 327 27.49 6.48 18.79
C LEU A 327 28.98 6.21 18.99
N LYS A 328 29.38 5.80 20.20
CA LYS A 328 30.75 5.38 20.53
C LYS A 328 31.02 3.98 20.01
N GLU A 329 32.28 3.58 19.86
CA GLU A 329 32.67 2.25 19.35
C GLU A 329 32.02 1.10 20.14
N LYS A 330 31.86 1.23 21.45
CA LYS A 330 31.25 0.26 22.34
C LYS A 330 29.71 0.18 22.26
N ASP A 331 29.08 1.19 21.67
CA ASP A 331 27.63 1.26 21.60
C ASP A 331 27.12 0.37 20.45
N SER A 332 25.99 -0.28 20.64
CA SER A 332 25.35 -1.04 19.57
C SER A 332 24.79 -0.10 18.49
N ASN A 333 24.78 -0.56 17.26
CA ASN A 333 24.14 0.16 16.18
C ASN A 333 22.63 0.32 16.40
N LEU A 334 22.06 1.37 15.82
CA LEU A 334 20.63 1.54 15.68
C LEU A 334 20.05 0.41 14.83
N SER A 335 18.99 -0.23 15.30
CA SER A 335 18.24 -1.22 14.54
C SER A 335 17.31 -0.54 13.51
N GLY A 336 16.80 -1.33 12.56
CA GLY A 336 15.80 -0.83 11.62
C GLY A 336 14.54 -0.25 12.31
N ASP A 337 14.13 -0.85 13.46
CA ASP A 337 12.97 -0.35 14.22
C ASP A 337 13.29 1.00 14.89
N ASP A 338 14.49 1.16 15.43
CA ASP A 338 14.91 2.41 16.09
C ASP A 338 14.89 3.60 15.12
N VAL A 339 15.33 3.38 13.86
CA VAL A 339 15.37 4.45 12.85
C VAL A 339 14.02 4.72 12.17
N ARG A 340 13.02 3.87 12.38
CA ARG A 340 11.68 4.05 11.81
C ARG A 340 10.68 4.70 12.78
N GLU A 341 11.00 4.76 14.06
CA GLU A 341 10.14 5.40 15.05
C GLU A 341 10.02 6.91 14.79
N GLY A 342 8.81 7.40 14.59
CA GLY A 342 8.51 8.80 14.27
C GLY A 342 8.81 9.20 12.83
N LEU A 343 9.16 8.25 11.97
CA LEU A 343 9.44 8.47 10.55
C LEU A 343 8.15 8.71 9.76
N THR A 344 8.10 9.80 9.02
CA THR A 344 7.16 10.02 7.92
C THR A 344 7.95 10.06 6.63
N ALA A 345 7.66 9.13 5.70
CA ALA A 345 8.37 9.04 4.43
C ALA A 345 7.44 8.72 3.27
N ILE A 346 7.75 9.28 2.11
CA ILE A 346 7.10 8.96 0.85
C ILE A 346 8.19 8.57 -0.14
N ILE A 347 8.05 7.39 -0.73
CA ILE A 347 8.96 6.84 -1.73
C ILE A 347 8.17 6.62 -3.01
N SER A 348 8.49 7.32 -4.06
CA SER A 348 7.88 7.18 -5.39
C SER A 348 8.94 6.81 -6.39
N VAL A 349 8.73 5.74 -7.15
CA VAL A 349 9.59 5.35 -8.25
C VAL A 349 8.80 5.33 -9.55
N LYS A 350 9.45 5.73 -10.66
CA LYS A 350 8.89 5.67 -12.00
C LYS A 350 9.84 4.87 -12.88
N LEU A 351 9.31 3.84 -13.54
CA LEU A 351 10.07 2.95 -14.40
C LEU A 351 9.22 2.45 -15.58
N ARG A 352 9.88 2.01 -16.64
CA ARG A 352 9.20 1.61 -17.90
C ARG A 352 8.33 0.38 -17.70
N GLU A 353 8.87 -0.65 -17.05
CA GLU A 353 8.24 -1.96 -16.94
C GLU A 353 8.13 -2.39 -15.47
N PRO A 354 7.20 -1.80 -14.68
CA PRO A 354 7.01 -2.23 -13.31
C PRO A 354 6.38 -3.62 -13.26
N GLN A 355 6.99 -4.49 -12.46
CA GLN A 355 6.52 -5.83 -12.18
C GLN A 355 5.86 -5.84 -10.80
N PHE A 356 4.56 -6.13 -10.78
CA PHE A 356 3.79 -6.19 -9.53
C PHE A 356 3.43 -7.62 -9.15
N GLU A 357 3.37 -7.89 -7.85
CA GLU A 357 2.75 -9.10 -7.36
C GLU A 357 1.22 -8.96 -7.44
N GLY A 358 0.61 -9.60 -8.44
CA GLY A 358 -0.84 -9.64 -8.65
C GLY A 358 -1.47 -8.40 -9.30
N GLN A 359 -2.75 -8.52 -9.65
CA GLN A 359 -3.51 -7.50 -10.38
C GLN A 359 -3.79 -6.24 -9.54
N THR A 360 -3.85 -6.35 -8.23
CA THR A 360 -4.07 -5.20 -7.32
C THR A 360 -2.86 -4.29 -7.20
N LYS A 361 -1.72 -4.67 -7.81
CA LYS A 361 -0.48 -3.89 -7.86
C LYS A 361 0.05 -3.49 -6.46
N ALA A 362 -0.25 -4.31 -5.45
CA ALA A 362 0.02 -3.99 -4.06
C ALA A 362 1.51 -3.97 -3.70
N LYS A 363 2.35 -4.70 -4.45
CA LYS A 363 3.78 -4.84 -4.15
C LYS A 363 4.62 -4.82 -5.42
N LEU A 364 5.69 -4.01 -5.41
CA LEU A 364 6.65 -3.91 -6.52
C LEU A 364 7.73 -4.98 -6.40
N GLY A 365 7.89 -5.79 -7.47
CA GLY A 365 8.81 -6.93 -7.52
C GLY A 365 10.18 -6.66 -8.15
N ASN A 366 10.35 -5.59 -8.92
CA ASN A 366 11.57 -5.25 -9.66
C ASN A 366 12.83 -5.21 -8.77
N ALA A 367 13.71 -6.20 -8.89
CA ALA A 367 14.88 -6.34 -8.03
C ALA A 367 15.89 -5.18 -8.21
N GLU A 368 16.06 -4.68 -9.43
CA GLU A 368 16.94 -3.56 -9.79
C GLU A 368 16.58 -2.25 -9.07
N VAL A 369 15.30 -2.01 -8.82
CA VAL A 369 14.82 -0.82 -8.13
C VAL A 369 15.40 -0.70 -6.72
N ARG A 370 15.67 -1.84 -6.04
CA ARG A 370 16.25 -1.85 -4.71
C ARG A 370 17.60 -1.15 -4.68
N SER A 371 18.51 -1.52 -5.58
CA SER A 371 19.87 -0.98 -5.62
C SER A 371 19.89 0.49 -6.01
N VAL A 372 19.05 0.89 -6.97
CA VAL A 372 18.93 2.28 -7.42
C VAL A 372 18.44 3.17 -6.28
N VAL A 373 17.34 2.81 -5.62
CA VAL A 373 16.81 3.56 -4.47
C VAL A 373 17.84 3.62 -3.33
N GLU A 374 18.51 2.51 -3.04
CA GLU A 374 19.52 2.42 -2.00
C GLU A 374 20.70 3.36 -2.28
N THR A 375 21.19 3.41 -3.51
CA THR A 375 22.30 4.29 -3.92
C THR A 375 21.89 5.76 -3.87
N VAL A 376 20.81 6.12 -4.57
CA VAL A 376 20.32 7.50 -4.62
C VAL A 376 20.03 8.03 -3.21
N PHE A 377 19.30 7.28 -2.40
CA PHE A 377 18.98 7.73 -1.04
C PHE A 377 20.23 7.86 -0.15
N ASN A 378 21.16 6.89 -0.23
CA ASN A 378 22.41 6.92 0.54
C ASN A 378 23.19 8.21 0.27
N ASP A 379 23.41 8.54 -0.99
CA ASP A 379 24.26 9.66 -1.37
C ASP A 379 23.65 11.01 -0.96
N TYR A 380 22.40 11.21 -1.31
CA TYR A 380 21.75 12.51 -1.07
C TYR A 380 21.30 12.70 0.39
N PHE A 381 20.90 11.64 1.09
CA PHE A 381 20.55 11.78 2.50
C PHE A 381 21.78 11.97 3.38
N THR A 382 22.93 11.39 3.01
CA THR A 382 24.22 11.67 3.69
C THR A 382 24.58 13.15 3.55
N SER A 383 24.51 13.70 2.33
CA SER A 383 24.78 15.12 2.09
C SER A 383 23.81 16.02 2.88
N PHE A 384 22.51 15.68 2.88
CA PHE A 384 21.52 16.43 3.65
C PHE A 384 21.84 16.49 5.15
N LEU A 385 22.24 15.37 5.75
CA LEU A 385 22.61 15.34 7.18
C LEU A 385 23.87 16.18 7.47
N GLU A 386 24.84 16.21 6.55
CA GLU A 386 26.06 17.00 6.67
C GLU A 386 25.78 18.51 6.50
N GLU A 387 24.90 18.88 5.58
CA GLU A 387 24.50 20.26 5.31
C GLU A 387 23.54 20.83 6.38
N ASN A 388 22.77 19.95 7.07
CA ASN A 388 21.75 20.34 8.04
C ASN A 388 22.01 19.70 9.43
N PRO A 389 23.08 20.08 10.13
CA PRO A 389 23.50 19.41 11.38
C PRO A 389 22.48 19.54 12.52
N ARG A 390 21.62 20.57 12.53
CA ARG A 390 20.52 20.70 13.51
C ARG A 390 19.46 19.65 13.27
N ASP A 391 19.05 19.48 12.03
CA ASP A 391 18.05 18.46 11.64
C ASP A 391 18.59 17.05 11.88
N ALA A 392 19.85 16.80 11.49
CA ALA A 392 20.53 15.54 11.74
C ALA A 392 20.56 15.18 13.24
N LYS A 393 20.84 16.16 14.10
CA LYS A 393 20.81 15.99 15.56
C LYS A 393 19.40 15.62 16.04
N GLY A 394 18.37 16.34 15.59
CA GLY A 394 16.97 16.07 15.96
C GLY A 394 16.52 14.65 15.57
N ILE A 395 16.88 14.21 14.35
CA ILE A 395 16.62 12.85 13.85
C ILE A 395 17.31 11.81 14.74
N LEU A 396 18.62 11.98 14.99
CA LEU A 396 19.37 11.01 15.78
C LEU A 396 18.94 10.97 17.24
N GLU A 397 18.59 12.09 17.84
CA GLU A 397 18.03 12.11 19.22
C GLU A 397 16.75 11.26 19.30
N LYS A 398 15.88 11.33 18.30
CA LYS A 398 14.68 10.50 18.22
C LYS A 398 15.03 9.01 18.10
N CYS A 399 15.93 8.65 17.18
CA CYS A 399 16.39 7.26 16.99
C CYS A 399 17.08 6.69 18.24
N LEU A 400 17.91 7.49 18.93
CA LEU A 400 18.57 7.08 20.17
C LEU A 400 17.57 6.90 21.32
N LEU A 401 16.53 7.72 21.39
CA LEU A 401 15.47 7.56 22.36
C LEU A 401 14.72 6.23 22.15
N ALA A 402 14.38 5.91 20.89
CA ALA A 402 13.77 4.65 20.51
C ALA A 402 14.66 3.44 20.89
N GLN A 403 15.96 3.52 20.57
CA GLN A 403 16.94 2.49 20.96
C GLN A 403 16.95 2.27 22.47
N ARG A 404 17.04 3.34 23.27
CA ARG A 404 17.04 3.25 24.74
C ARG A 404 15.75 2.62 25.26
N ALA A 405 14.61 3.02 24.73
CA ALA A 405 13.32 2.44 25.11
C ALA A 405 13.25 0.94 24.78
N ARG A 406 13.69 0.54 23.60
CA ARG A 406 13.74 -0.87 23.17
C ARG A 406 14.65 -1.69 24.07
N VAL A 407 15.86 -1.20 24.39
CA VAL A 407 16.81 -1.90 25.27
C VAL A 407 16.25 -2.03 26.67
N ALA A 408 15.66 -0.97 27.23
CA ALA A 408 15.02 -1.00 28.56
C ALA A 408 13.85 -2.00 28.60
N ALA A 409 12.98 -2.00 27.58
CA ALA A 409 11.87 -2.94 27.48
C ALA A 409 12.34 -4.41 27.40
N ARG A 410 13.42 -4.66 26.63
CA ARG A 410 14.03 -6.00 26.57
C ARG A 410 14.57 -6.45 27.92
N SER A 411 15.34 -5.59 28.60
CA SER A 411 15.88 -5.91 29.93
C SER A 411 14.78 -6.16 30.95
N ALA A 412 13.70 -5.37 30.95
CA ALA A 412 12.56 -5.56 31.80
C ALA A 412 11.86 -6.91 31.54
N ARG A 413 11.66 -7.28 30.27
CA ARG A 413 11.08 -8.58 29.89
C ARG A 413 11.94 -9.75 30.31
N GLU A 414 13.26 -9.66 30.11
CA GLU A 414 14.21 -10.71 30.57
C GLU A 414 14.19 -10.86 32.07
N ALA A 415 14.06 -9.76 32.83
CA ALA A 415 13.96 -9.83 34.30
C ALA A 415 12.66 -10.53 34.76
N VAL A 416 11.52 -10.26 34.07
CA VAL A 416 10.24 -10.93 34.36
C VAL A 416 10.31 -12.42 34.03
N LEU A 417 10.89 -12.77 32.86
CA LEU A 417 11.04 -14.17 32.43
C LEU A 417 11.93 -14.96 33.42
N ARG A 418 13.00 -14.34 33.94
CA ARG A 418 13.83 -14.96 34.97
C ARG A 418 13.06 -15.22 36.27
N LYS A 419 12.26 -14.25 36.72
CA LYS A 419 11.40 -14.48 37.90
C LYS A 419 10.41 -15.62 37.65
N GLY A 420 9.70 -15.62 36.52
CA GLY A 420 8.75 -16.68 36.19
C GLY A 420 9.36 -18.04 35.93
N ALA A 421 10.58 -18.10 35.37
CA ALA A 421 11.30 -19.38 35.21
C ALA A 421 11.77 -19.97 36.56
N LEU A 422 12.10 -19.12 37.53
CA LEU A 422 12.42 -19.54 38.90
C LEU A 422 11.17 -19.95 39.69
N ASP A 423 10.01 -19.34 39.41
CA ASP A 423 8.73 -19.69 40.01
C ASP A 423 8.12 -20.99 39.44
N GLY A 424 8.48 -21.35 38.19
CA GLY A 424 7.94 -22.52 37.47
C GLY A 424 8.78 -23.80 37.58
N LEU A 425 10.07 -23.70 37.90
CA LEU A 425 10.90 -24.82 38.32
C LEU A 425 10.79 -24.88 39.84
N THR A 426 10.24 -25.95 40.37
CA THR A 426 10.15 -26.29 41.78
C THR A 426 11.55 -26.51 42.45
N LEU A 427 12.47 -25.62 42.20
CA LEU A 427 13.46 -25.30 43.22
C LEU A 427 12.71 -24.42 44.21
N PRO A 428 12.51 -24.92 45.44
CA PRO A 428 11.67 -24.25 46.43
C PRO A 428 12.10 -22.80 46.58
N GLY A 429 11.16 -21.90 46.92
CA GLY A 429 11.39 -20.46 47.14
C GLY A 429 12.44 -20.11 48.18
N LYS A 430 13.42 -20.96 48.36
CA LYS A 430 14.56 -20.91 49.25
C LYS A 430 15.85 -20.40 48.57
N LEU A 431 15.98 -20.51 47.20
CA LEU A 431 17.15 -20.01 46.50
C LEU A 431 17.17 -18.47 46.52
N SER A 432 18.24 -17.93 47.04
CA SER A 432 18.57 -16.52 46.94
C SER A 432 19.63 -16.32 45.88
N ASP A 433 19.21 -15.98 44.67
CA ASP A 433 20.08 -15.83 43.51
C ASP A 433 21.00 -14.59 43.58
N CYS A 434 22.10 -14.60 42.81
CA CYS A 434 23.02 -13.48 42.65
C CYS A 434 22.60 -12.59 41.43
N SER A 435 23.14 -11.40 41.38
CA SER A 435 22.79 -10.40 40.31
C SER A 435 23.70 -10.46 39.08
N SER A 436 24.92 -11.08 39.20
CA SER A 436 25.82 -11.22 38.07
C SER A 436 25.25 -12.17 37.01
N ARG A 437 25.54 -11.90 35.75
CA ARG A 437 25.13 -12.69 34.58
C ARG A 437 26.27 -13.52 34.00
N LYS A 438 27.46 -13.41 34.57
CA LYS A 438 28.64 -14.14 34.13
C LYS A 438 28.78 -15.37 34.99
N PRO A 439 28.54 -16.59 34.46
CA PRO A 439 28.64 -17.82 35.26
C PRO A 439 29.99 -18.01 35.92
N GLU A 440 31.07 -17.56 35.27
CA GLU A 440 32.43 -17.64 35.76
C GLU A 440 32.74 -16.76 36.99
N GLU A 441 31.88 -15.78 37.28
CA GLU A 441 32.00 -14.88 38.44
C GLU A 441 31.05 -15.29 39.58
N CYS A 442 30.14 -16.26 39.33
CA CYS A 442 29.08 -16.63 40.27
C CYS A 442 29.45 -17.86 41.09
N GLU A 443 29.12 -17.80 42.38
CA GLU A 443 29.28 -18.88 43.34
C GLU A 443 27.92 -19.26 43.91
N ILE A 444 27.68 -20.56 44.14
CA ILE A 444 26.51 -21.07 44.87
C ILE A 444 26.94 -21.70 46.17
N TYR A 445 26.37 -21.26 47.29
CA TYR A 445 26.57 -21.82 48.62
C TYR A 445 25.34 -22.65 49.00
N ILE A 446 25.54 -23.92 49.23
CA ILE A 446 24.53 -24.83 49.72
C ILE A 446 24.69 -24.92 51.24
N VAL A 447 23.62 -24.58 51.97
CA VAL A 447 23.65 -24.56 53.45
C VAL A 447 22.54 -25.43 54.01
N GLU A 448 22.77 -26.03 55.17
CA GLU A 448 21.82 -26.91 55.82
C GLU A 448 20.75 -26.10 56.58
N GLY A 449 19.51 -26.15 56.07
CA GLY A 449 18.32 -25.64 56.77
C GLY A 449 18.12 -24.11 56.66
N ASP A 450 16.90 -23.70 56.95
CA ASP A 450 16.45 -22.31 56.78
C ASP A 450 17.15 -21.32 57.72
N SER A 451 17.57 -21.78 58.92
CA SER A 451 18.27 -20.94 59.89
C SER A 451 19.66 -20.54 59.40
N ALA A 452 20.45 -21.49 58.88
CA ALA A 452 21.76 -21.20 58.28
C ALA A 452 21.61 -20.42 57.00
N GLY A 453 20.58 -20.74 56.20
CA GLY A 453 20.22 -20.00 54.99
C GLY A 453 19.91 -18.54 55.26
N GLY A 454 19.22 -18.22 56.35
CA GLY A 454 18.92 -16.84 56.76
C GLY A 454 20.18 -16.02 57.06
N SER A 455 21.09 -16.58 57.84
CA SER A 455 22.36 -15.90 58.16
C SER A 455 23.27 -15.76 56.94
N ALA A 456 23.37 -16.78 56.08
CA ALA A 456 24.14 -16.74 54.85
C ALA A 456 23.61 -15.70 53.85
N LYS A 457 22.28 -15.55 53.74
CA LYS A 457 21.64 -14.54 52.91
C LYS A 457 21.96 -13.11 53.33
N GLN A 458 22.17 -12.86 54.62
CA GLN A 458 22.52 -11.52 55.11
C GLN A 458 24.00 -11.20 54.89
N GLY A 459 24.90 -12.19 55.01
CA GLY A 459 26.33 -11.99 54.91
C GLY A 459 26.94 -12.11 53.49
N ARG A 460 26.16 -12.55 52.47
CA ARG A 460 26.67 -12.79 51.12
C ARG A 460 26.95 -11.53 50.31
N ASP A 461 27.84 -11.61 49.37
CA ASP A 461 27.88 -10.67 48.26
C ASP A 461 26.69 -10.96 47.31
N ARG A 462 25.76 -10.04 47.27
CA ARG A 462 24.54 -10.17 46.43
C ARG A 462 24.83 -10.11 44.92
N PHE A 463 26.01 -9.64 44.56
CA PHE A 463 26.36 -9.51 43.14
C PHE A 463 26.80 -10.87 42.57
N THR A 464 27.63 -11.61 43.26
CA THR A 464 28.26 -12.85 42.77
C THR A 464 27.79 -14.11 43.50
N GLN A 465 27.26 -14.04 44.76
CA GLN A 465 26.99 -15.20 45.60
C GLN A 465 25.49 -15.51 45.71
N ALA A 466 25.10 -16.74 45.34
CA ALA A 466 23.78 -17.31 45.50
C ALA A 466 23.76 -18.28 46.72
N ILE A 467 22.65 -18.31 47.50
CA ILE A 467 22.46 -19.20 48.63
C ILE A 467 21.28 -20.14 48.38
N LEU A 468 21.53 -21.43 48.55
CA LEU A 468 20.52 -22.49 48.51
C LEU A 468 20.51 -23.20 49.85
N PRO A 469 19.47 -23.02 50.70
CA PRO A 469 19.29 -23.78 51.96
C PRO A 469 18.90 -25.23 51.71
#